data_6149f71152f1c52112178d246835eac4
#
_entry.id   6149f71152f1c52112178d246835eac4
#
_cell.length_a   1.000
_cell.length_b   1.000
_cell.length_c   1.000
_cell.angle_alpha   90.00
_cell.angle_beta   90.00
_cell.angle_gamma   90.00
#
_symmetry.space_group_name_H-M   'P 1'
#
loop_
_entity.id
_entity.type
_entity.pdbx_description
1 polymer ?
#
loop_
_entity_poly.entity_id
_entity_poly.type
_entity_poly.pdbx_seq_one_letter_code
_entity_poly.pdbx_strand_id
1 'polypeptide(L)'
;MQLFTYYRSTSSYRIRIALALKGLDYHAVPVNLLKGEHHQPVYQAINPQGRVPALQADDGSVLIQSPAIIEYLEERYPARPLLSKDLLTRAHERAVAALVACDIHPLHNVSVLNQLRQLGQSEDQVTQWIGHWIGQGLAAIEQLIGDNGYCFGPEPGLADVYLIPQLYAAERFNVSLAAYPRISRVAALALQHPAFIQAHPARQPDTPT
;
A
#
# COMPACT_ATOMS: atom_id res chain seq x y z
N MET A 1 -12.53 12.58 9.31
CA MET A 1 -11.13 12.47 8.80
C MET A 1 -11.05 12.89 7.34
N GLN A 2 -9.89 13.44 6.86
CA GLN A 2 -9.61 13.70 5.45
C GLN A 2 -8.37 12.91 5.02
N LEU A 3 -8.44 12.23 3.87
CA LEU A 3 -7.31 11.49 3.31
C LEU A 3 -6.82 12.20 2.05
N PHE A 4 -5.63 12.80 2.13
CA PHE A 4 -4.91 13.30 0.97
C PHE A 4 -4.32 12.12 0.21
N THR A 5 -4.77 11.90 -1.01
CA THR A 5 -4.59 10.65 -1.73
C THR A 5 -4.36 10.87 -3.23
N TYR A 6 -3.87 9.84 -3.90
CA TYR A 6 -3.86 9.75 -5.34
C TYR A 6 -4.30 8.33 -5.75
N TYR A 7 -5.22 8.21 -6.69
CA TYR A 7 -5.86 6.93 -7.03
C TYR A 7 -4.85 5.80 -7.23
N ARG A 8 -3.78 6.05 -7.98
CA ARG A 8 -2.76 5.07 -8.37
C ARG A 8 -1.67 4.83 -7.32
N SER A 9 -1.62 5.63 -6.26
CA SER A 9 -0.61 5.48 -5.21
C SER A 9 -0.85 4.20 -4.40
N THR A 10 0.12 3.29 -4.40
CA THR A 10 0.06 2.05 -3.61
C THR A 10 0.07 2.32 -2.11
N SER A 11 0.81 3.35 -1.65
CA SER A 11 0.77 3.77 -0.24
C SER A 11 -0.61 4.32 0.16
N SER A 12 -1.26 5.12 -0.70
CA SER A 12 -2.63 5.60 -0.46
C SER A 12 -3.63 4.44 -0.49
N TYR A 13 -3.43 3.47 -1.37
CA TYR A 13 -4.29 2.30 -1.46
C TYR A 13 -4.25 1.47 -0.17
N ARG A 14 -3.10 1.34 0.52
CA ARG A 14 -3.01 0.73 1.86
C ARG A 14 -3.97 1.40 2.85
N ILE A 15 -3.96 2.73 2.90
CA ILE A 15 -4.81 3.48 3.84
C ILE A 15 -6.29 3.31 3.50
N ARG A 16 -6.65 3.35 2.21
CA ARG A 16 -8.03 3.12 1.79
C ARG A 16 -8.54 1.75 2.20
N ILE A 17 -7.72 0.69 2.04
CA ILE A 17 -8.06 -0.67 2.49
C ILE A 17 -8.21 -0.70 4.01
N ALA A 18 -7.24 -0.15 4.76
CA ALA A 18 -7.29 -0.14 6.22
C ALA A 18 -8.54 0.57 6.75
N LEU A 19 -8.90 1.73 6.20
CA LEU A 19 -10.12 2.46 6.56
C LEU A 19 -11.37 1.65 6.23
N ALA A 20 -11.44 1.04 5.06
CA ALA A 20 -12.57 0.22 4.64
C ALA A 20 -12.74 -1.03 5.52
N LEU A 21 -11.66 -1.75 5.86
CA LEU A 21 -11.70 -2.91 6.76
C LEU A 21 -12.16 -2.53 8.16
N LYS A 22 -11.71 -1.37 8.64
CA LYS A 22 -12.15 -0.84 9.95
C LYS A 22 -13.56 -0.23 9.93
N GLY A 23 -14.16 -0.04 8.74
CA GLY A 23 -15.47 0.60 8.59
C GLY A 23 -15.44 2.09 8.97
N LEU A 24 -14.35 2.77 8.64
CA LEU A 24 -14.14 4.18 8.94
C LEU A 24 -14.36 5.04 7.69
N ASP A 25 -15.27 5.99 7.78
CA ASP A 25 -15.53 6.95 6.73
C ASP A 25 -14.48 8.06 6.69
N TYR A 26 -14.18 8.54 5.49
CA TYR A 26 -13.25 9.64 5.27
C TYR A 26 -13.64 10.44 4.04
N HIS A 27 -13.23 11.70 4.01
CA HIS A 27 -13.30 12.55 2.83
C HIS A 27 -11.99 12.41 2.03
N ALA A 28 -12.09 11.98 0.77
CA ALA A 28 -10.94 11.88 -0.12
C ALA A 28 -10.59 13.26 -0.70
N VAL A 29 -9.34 13.68 -0.52
CA VAL A 29 -8.78 14.91 -1.10
C VAL A 29 -7.71 14.50 -2.13
N PRO A 30 -8.03 14.53 -3.43
CA PRO A 30 -7.08 14.16 -4.46
C PRO A 30 -5.87 15.11 -4.50
N VAL A 31 -4.66 14.54 -4.66
CA VAL A 31 -3.42 15.27 -4.90
C VAL A 31 -2.79 14.70 -6.16
N ASN A 32 -2.85 15.44 -7.26
CA ASN A 32 -2.43 14.93 -8.56
C ASN A 32 -0.90 14.89 -8.69
N LEU A 33 -0.33 13.69 -8.56
CA LEU A 33 1.11 13.48 -8.65
C LEU A 33 1.68 13.77 -10.05
N LEU A 34 0.89 13.55 -11.11
CA LEU A 34 1.32 13.81 -12.48
C LEU A 34 1.43 15.32 -12.78
N LYS A 35 0.58 16.13 -12.12
CA LYS A 35 0.65 17.60 -12.19
C LYS A 35 1.63 18.21 -11.19
N GLY A 36 2.30 17.40 -10.37
CA GLY A 36 3.26 17.88 -9.38
C GLY A 36 2.62 18.58 -8.18
N GLU A 37 1.31 18.41 -7.93
CA GLU A 37 0.60 19.09 -6.84
C GLU A 37 1.21 18.78 -5.46
N HIS A 38 1.80 17.60 -5.29
CA HIS A 38 2.50 17.19 -4.07
C HIS A 38 3.79 18.00 -3.79
N HIS A 39 4.30 18.73 -4.75
CA HIS A 39 5.44 19.64 -4.62
C HIS A 39 5.04 21.10 -4.43
N GLN A 40 3.75 21.41 -4.49
CA GLN A 40 3.27 22.78 -4.28
C GLN A 40 3.34 23.17 -2.78
N PRO A 41 3.64 24.43 -2.46
CA PRO A 41 3.77 24.89 -1.07
C PRO A 41 2.54 24.59 -0.21
N VAL A 42 1.34 24.67 -0.80
CA VAL A 42 0.07 24.37 -0.12
C VAL A 42 0.05 22.92 0.39
N TYR A 43 0.46 21.96 -0.42
CA TYR A 43 0.50 20.56 0.02
C TYR A 43 1.72 20.28 0.91
N GLN A 44 2.86 20.90 0.65
CA GLN A 44 4.06 20.74 1.49
C GLN A 44 3.86 21.29 2.92
N ALA A 45 2.97 22.24 3.11
CA ALA A 45 2.55 22.68 4.45
C ALA A 45 1.78 21.58 5.22
N ILE A 46 1.11 20.67 4.51
CA ILE A 46 0.41 19.50 5.07
C ILE A 46 1.39 18.34 5.27
N ASN A 47 2.17 18.02 4.24
CA ASN A 47 3.18 16.98 4.28
C ASN A 47 4.52 17.49 3.73
N PRO A 48 5.47 17.86 4.62
CA PRO A 48 6.78 18.39 4.21
C PRO A 48 7.58 17.45 3.31
N GLN A 49 7.29 16.13 3.33
CA GLN A 49 7.94 15.15 2.46
C GLN A 49 7.46 15.26 1.01
N GLY A 50 6.35 15.96 0.72
CA GLY A 50 5.78 16.06 -0.63
C GLY A 50 5.37 14.68 -1.18
N ARG A 51 4.71 13.85 -0.37
CA ARG A 51 4.24 12.52 -0.76
C ARG A 51 2.81 12.28 -0.28
N VAL A 52 2.11 11.34 -0.91
CA VAL A 52 0.82 10.82 -0.45
C VAL A 52 1.02 9.38 0.07
N PRO A 53 0.22 8.94 1.05
CA PRO A 53 -0.89 9.63 1.70
C PRO A 53 -0.45 10.57 2.83
N ALA A 54 -1.35 11.49 3.17
CA ALA A 54 -1.43 12.13 4.48
C ALA A 54 -2.86 11.97 5.00
N LEU A 55 -3.03 11.73 6.30
CA LEU A 55 -4.34 11.62 6.95
C LEU A 55 -4.50 12.77 7.95
N GLN A 56 -5.51 13.61 7.75
CA GLN A 56 -5.91 14.58 8.74
C GLN A 56 -7.02 13.99 9.61
N ALA A 57 -6.74 13.85 10.91
CA ALA A 57 -7.70 13.39 11.90
C ALA A 57 -8.78 14.48 12.19
N ASP A 58 -9.82 14.11 12.95
CA ASP A 58 -10.94 15.01 13.24
C ASP A 58 -10.56 16.18 14.16
N ASP A 59 -9.48 16.04 14.93
CA ASP A 59 -8.88 17.09 15.76
C ASP A 59 -7.96 18.06 14.97
N GLY A 60 -7.81 17.84 13.66
CA GLY A 60 -6.95 18.61 12.79
C GLY A 60 -5.50 18.13 12.71
N SER A 61 -5.09 17.15 13.54
CA SER A 61 -3.74 16.58 13.49
C SER A 61 -3.48 15.89 12.16
N VAL A 62 -2.30 16.08 11.60
CA VAL A 62 -1.90 15.47 10.32
C VAL A 62 -0.90 14.35 10.57
N LEU A 63 -1.20 13.18 10.03
CA LEU A 63 -0.35 12.00 10.05
C LEU A 63 0.19 11.72 8.65
N ILE A 64 1.47 11.41 8.56
CA ILE A 64 2.14 11.05 7.32
C ILE A 64 2.77 9.66 7.44
N GLN A 65 3.18 9.07 6.31
CA GLN A 65 3.67 7.70 6.21
C GLN A 65 2.59 6.63 6.45
N SER A 66 2.30 5.84 5.43
CA SER A 66 1.26 4.80 5.53
C SER A 66 1.47 3.82 6.69
N PRO A 67 2.70 3.41 7.08
CA PRO A 67 2.89 2.58 8.26
C PRO A 67 2.41 3.26 9.56
N ALA A 68 2.84 4.51 9.79
CA ALA A 68 2.45 5.25 10.98
C ALA A 68 0.94 5.54 11.04
N ILE A 69 0.33 5.84 9.89
CA ILE A 69 -1.13 6.05 9.79
C ILE A 69 -1.88 4.77 10.16
N ILE A 70 -1.44 3.61 9.66
CA ILE A 70 -2.10 2.32 9.93
C ILE A 70 -1.96 1.93 11.41
N GLU A 71 -0.78 2.09 12.00
CA GLU A 71 -0.59 1.84 13.45
C GLU A 71 -1.48 2.77 14.28
N TYR A 72 -1.55 4.07 13.95
CA TYR A 72 -2.48 4.98 14.62
C TYR A 72 -3.95 4.53 14.49
N LEU A 73 -4.38 4.12 13.30
CA LEU A 73 -5.74 3.62 13.08
C LEU A 73 -5.99 2.32 13.87
N GLU A 74 -4.98 1.45 14.00
CA GLU A 74 -5.08 0.21 14.76
C GLU A 74 -5.27 0.47 16.24
N GLU A 75 -4.50 1.39 16.82
CA GLU A 75 -4.58 1.76 18.24
C GLU A 75 -5.83 2.60 18.56
N ARG A 76 -6.17 3.54 17.68
CA ARG A 76 -7.27 4.48 17.92
C ARG A 76 -8.65 3.84 17.73
N TYR A 77 -8.76 2.86 16.83
CA TYR A 77 -10.01 2.18 16.46
C TYR A 77 -9.89 0.65 16.59
N PRO A 78 -9.80 0.11 17.83
CA PRO A 78 -9.48 -1.30 18.07
C PRO A 78 -10.66 -2.26 17.82
N ALA A 79 -11.87 -1.76 17.57
CA ALA A 79 -13.08 -2.60 17.42
C ALA A 79 -12.99 -3.61 16.25
N ARG A 80 -12.28 -3.25 15.18
CA ARG A 80 -11.99 -4.13 14.04
C ARG A 80 -10.48 -4.20 13.84
N PRO A 81 -9.78 -5.08 14.59
CA PRO A 81 -8.34 -5.16 14.54
C PRO A 81 -7.84 -5.70 13.20
N LEU A 82 -6.74 -5.13 12.72
CA LEU A 82 -5.98 -5.64 11.56
C LEU A 82 -4.88 -6.59 11.98
N LEU A 83 -4.60 -6.68 13.27
CA LEU A 83 -3.53 -7.49 13.86
C LEU A 83 -4.11 -8.58 14.75
N SER A 84 -3.52 -9.77 14.67
CA SER A 84 -3.81 -10.90 15.56
C SER A 84 -3.60 -10.55 17.03
N LYS A 85 -4.28 -11.26 17.92
CA LYS A 85 -4.03 -11.17 19.39
C LYS A 85 -2.76 -11.91 19.80
N ASP A 86 -2.38 -12.96 19.06
CA ASP A 86 -1.15 -13.70 19.30
C ASP A 86 0.09 -12.87 18.93
N LEU A 87 1.02 -12.74 19.86
CA LEU A 87 2.19 -11.86 19.70
C LEU A 87 3.14 -12.30 18.57
N LEU A 88 3.29 -13.61 18.40
CA LEU A 88 4.16 -14.14 17.36
C LEU A 88 3.56 -13.91 15.98
N THR A 89 2.27 -14.21 15.81
CA THR A 89 1.53 -13.94 14.58
C THR A 89 1.55 -12.44 14.24
N ARG A 90 1.32 -11.56 15.22
CA ARG A 90 1.45 -10.09 15.04
C ARG A 90 2.83 -9.68 14.54
N ALA A 91 3.88 -10.32 15.03
CA ALA A 91 5.25 -10.05 14.56
C ALA A 91 5.43 -10.47 13.10
N HIS A 92 4.89 -11.63 12.70
CA HIS A 92 4.93 -12.09 11.32
C HIS A 92 4.08 -11.20 10.38
N GLU A 93 2.89 -10.78 10.80
CA GLU A 93 2.06 -9.83 10.05
C GLU A 93 2.81 -8.51 9.79
N ARG A 94 3.48 -7.97 10.82
CA ARG A 94 4.33 -6.77 10.69
C ARG A 94 5.58 -7.03 9.84
N ALA A 95 6.17 -8.22 9.89
CA ALA A 95 7.32 -8.56 9.05
C ALA A 95 6.93 -8.51 7.56
N VAL A 96 5.79 -9.08 7.16
CA VAL A 96 5.29 -8.97 5.77
C VAL A 96 4.99 -7.52 5.40
N ALA A 97 4.35 -6.77 6.29
CA ALA A 97 4.08 -5.34 6.09
C ALA A 97 5.39 -4.54 5.90
N ALA A 98 6.42 -4.83 6.72
CA ALA A 98 7.73 -4.19 6.63
C ALA A 98 8.48 -4.57 5.35
N LEU A 99 8.48 -5.84 4.93
CA LEU A 99 9.04 -6.25 3.64
C LEU A 99 8.47 -5.41 2.49
N VAL A 100 7.14 -5.23 2.45
CA VAL A 100 6.53 -4.40 1.42
C VAL A 100 6.89 -2.92 1.59
N ALA A 101 6.85 -2.39 2.81
CA ALA A 101 7.01 -0.96 3.06
C ALA A 101 8.47 -0.48 2.99
N CYS A 102 9.44 -1.33 3.37
CA CYS A 102 10.84 -0.96 3.50
C CYS A 102 11.72 -1.54 2.39
N ASP A 103 11.44 -2.75 1.90
CA ASP A 103 12.36 -3.48 1.03
C ASP A 103 11.85 -3.62 -0.41
N ILE A 104 10.53 -3.47 -0.66
CA ILE A 104 9.96 -3.57 -2.02
C ILE A 104 9.54 -2.20 -2.55
N HIS A 105 8.51 -1.61 -1.97
CA HIS A 105 7.87 -0.40 -2.50
C HIS A 105 8.84 0.80 -2.62
N PRO A 106 9.72 1.11 -1.66
CA PRO A 106 10.63 2.24 -1.80
C PRO A 106 11.56 2.11 -3.01
N LEU A 107 11.98 0.90 -3.37
CA LEU A 107 12.91 0.64 -4.44
C LEU A 107 12.31 0.82 -5.85
N HIS A 108 10.98 0.79 -5.98
CA HIS A 108 10.29 1.14 -7.22
C HIS A 108 9.42 2.41 -7.09
N ASN A 109 9.66 3.24 -6.08
CA ASN A 109 9.02 4.55 -5.96
C ASN A 109 9.49 5.47 -7.10
N VAL A 110 8.58 6.33 -7.58
CA VAL A 110 8.84 7.24 -8.71
C VAL A 110 10.12 8.06 -8.52
N SER A 111 10.41 8.52 -7.29
CA SER A 111 11.62 9.28 -7.01
C SER A 111 12.91 8.47 -7.23
N VAL A 112 12.91 7.19 -6.86
CA VAL A 112 14.05 6.28 -7.07
C VAL A 112 14.21 5.96 -8.56
N LEU A 113 13.11 5.65 -9.25
CA LEU A 113 13.15 5.36 -10.69
C LEU A 113 13.61 6.58 -11.51
N ASN A 114 13.19 7.78 -11.14
CA ASN A 114 13.66 9.01 -11.76
C ASN A 114 15.17 9.22 -11.51
N GLN A 115 15.66 8.91 -10.31
CA GLN A 115 17.08 8.99 -10.00
C GLN A 115 17.92 8.00 -10.83
N LEU A 116 17.42 6.77 -11.02
CA LEU A 116 18.08 5.79 -11.90
C LEU A 116 18.21 6.32 -13.34
N ARG A 117 17.15 6.93 -13.88
CA ARG A 117 17.16 7.56 -15.21
C ARG A 117 18.16 8.71 -15.27
N GLN A 118 18.22 9.56 -14.25
CA GLN A 118 19.21 10.65 -14.17
C GLN A 118 20.65 10.14 -14.09
N LEU A 119 20.87 8.95 -13.52
CA LEU A 119 22.16 8.27 -13.52
C LEU A 119 22.47 7.55 -14.84
N GLY A 120 21.63 7.73 -15.87
CA GLY A 120 21.88 7.20 -17.22
C GLY A 120 21.39 5.76 -17.43
N GLN A 121 20.58 5.20 -16.53
CA GLN A 121 20.03 3.87 -16.73
C GLN A 121 18.93 3.89 -17.81
N SER A 122 18.97 2.92 -18.72
CA SER A 122 17.95 2.75 -19.75
C SER A 122 16.61 2.28 -19.16
N GLU A 123 15.50 2.45 -19.90
CA GLU A 123 14.18 1.94 -19.45
C GLU A 123 14.17 0.42 -19.24
N ASP A 124 14.93 -0.34 -20.01
CA ASP A 124 15.10 -1.78 -19.81
C ASP A 124 15.78 -2.09 -18.47
N GLN A 125 16.83 -1.34 -18.12
CA GLN A 125 17.51 -1.48 -16.84
C GLN A 125 16.61 -1.07 -15.68
N VAL A 126 15.83 -0.01 -15.82
CA VAL A 126 14.84 0.41 -14.82
C VAL A 126 13.75 -0.67 -14.66
N THR A 127 13.29 -1.27 -15.75
CA THR A 127 12.30 -2.36 -15.72
C THR A 127 12.88 -3.61 -15.04
N GLN A 128 14.12 -3.98 -15.34
CA GLN A 128 14.82 -5.08 -14.66
C GLN A 128 15.00 -4.81 -13.16
N TRP A 129 15.36 -3.60 -12.78
CA TRP A 129 15.44 -3.18 -11.37
C TRP A 129 14.10 -3.38 -10.65
N ILE A 130 13.00 -2.90 -11.22
CA ILE A 130 11.67 -3.06 -10.64
C ILE A 130 11.31 -4.53 -10.49
N GLY A 131 11.47 -5.32 -11.56
CA GLY A 131 11.17 -6.75 -11.56
C GLY A 131 11.98 -7.53 -10.53
N HIS A 132 13.27 -7.20 -10.39
CA HIS A 132 14.17 -7.81 -9.42
C HIS A 132 13.67 -7.62 -7.98
N TRP A 133 13.44 -6.38 -7.57
CA TRP A 133 13.07 -6.09 -6.18
C TRP A 133 11.65 -6.54 -5.83
N ILE A 134 10.70 -6.40 -6.75
CA ILE A 134 9.36 -6.95 -6.54
C ILE A 134 9.41 -8.47 -6.45
N GLY A 135 10.09 -9.14 -7.39
CA GLY A 135 10.18 -10.60 -7.43
C GLY A 135 10.85 -11.18 -6.19
N GLN A 136 11.98 -10.59 -5.75
CA GLN A 136 12.69 -11.02 -4.55
C GLN A 136 11.82 -10.90 -3.30
N GLY A 137 11.12 -9.77 -3.15
CA GLY A 137 10.25 -9.55 -2.00
C GLY A 137 9.02 -10.45 -2.01
N LEU A 138 8.36 -10.66 -3.16
CA LEU A 138 7.24 -11.58 -3.27
C LEU A 138 7.65 -13.03 -3.00
N ALA A 139 8.84 -13.46 -3.42
CA ALA A 139 9.37 -14.79 -3.12
C ALA A 139 9.53 -15.01 -1.61
N ALA A 140 9.98 -14.00 -0.87
CA ALA A 140 10.06 -14.06 0.59
C ALA A 140 8.66 -14.11 1.24
N ILE A 141 7.74 -13.26 0.79
CA ILE A 141 6.36 -13.21 1.31
C ILE A 141 5.65 -14.55 1.07
N GLU A 142 5.81 -15.16 -0.10
CA GLU A 142 5.23 -16.47 -0.43
C GLU A 142 5.60 -17.55 0.60
N GLN A 143 6.81 -17.50 1.18
CA GLN A 143 7.26 -18.46 2.20
C GLN A 143 6.74 -18.14 3.61
N LEU A 144 6.40 -16.88 3.87
CA LEU A 144 6.00 -16.42 5.20
C LEU A 144 4.51 -16.53 5.47
N ILE A 145 3.67 -16.41 4.44
CA ILE A 145 2.22 -16.45 4.58
C ILE A 145 1.66 -17.87 4.61
N GLY A 146 0.49 -18.03 5.20
CA GLY A 146 -0.16 -19.35 5.35
C GLY A 146 -0.69 -19.92 4.05
N ASP A 147 -1.13 -21.18 4.11
CA ASP A 147 -1.65 -21.94 2.96
C ASP A 147 -3.16 -21.81 2.78
N ASN A 148 -3.87 -21.15 3.70
CA ASN A 148 -5.32 -21.07 3.71
C ASN A 148 -5.81 -19.65 4.06
N GLY A 149 -6.91 -19.23 3.42
CA GLY A 149 -7.48 -17.90 3.65
C GLY A 149 -6.59 -16.74 3.15
N TYR A 150 -6.58 -15.63 3.88
CA TYR A 150 -5.69 -14.50 3.67
C TYR A 150 -4.26 -14.79 4.15
N CYS A 151 -3.40 -13.80 4.29
CA CYS A 151 -2.00 -14.03 4.64
C CYS A 151 -1.82 -14.82 5.94
N PHE A 152 -2.58 -14.52 6.98
CA PHE A 152 -2.43 -15.13 8.31
C PHE A 152 -3.75 -15.62 8.93
N GLY A 153 -4.77 -15.90 8.14
CA GLY A 153 -6.03 -16.42 8.67
C GLY A 153 -7.21 -16.30 7.72
N PRO A 154 -8.42 -16.60 8.21
CA PRO A 154 -9.63 -16.55 7.39
C PRO A 154 -10.08 -15.14 7.04
N GLU A 155 -9.71 -14.15 7.84
CA GLU A 155 -10.06 -12.75 7.65
C GLU A 155 -8.83 -11.93 7.21
N PRO A 156 -9.03 -10.86 6.40
CA PRO A 156 -7.93 -10.01 5.98
C PRO A 156 -7.36 -9.19 7.14
N GLY A 157 -6.03 -9.13 7.22
CA GLY A 157 -5.30 -8.41 8.25
C GLY A 157 -4.28 -7.43 7.70
N LEU A 158 -3.36 -6.99 8.59
CA LEU A 158 -2.32 -6.01 8.25
C LEU A 158 -1.49 -6.43 7.05
N ALA A 159 -1.07 -7.68 6.97
CA ALA A 159 -0.25 -8.18 5.87
C ALA A 159 -0.94 -8.01 4.52
N ASP A 160 -2.26 -8.27 4.45
CA ASP A 160 -3.05 -8.13 3.23
C ASP A 160 -3.22 -6.67 2.82
N VAL A 161 -3.34 -5.76 3.78
CA VAL A 161 -3.38 -4.30 3.55
C VAL A 161 -2.13 -3.82 2.81
N TYR A 162 -0.98 -4.45 3.06
CA TYR A 162 0.27 -4.10 2.37
C TYR A 162 0.48 -4.89 1.08
N LEU A 163 0.17 -6.18 1.10
CA LEU A 163 0.40 -7.07 -0.03
C LEU A 163 -0.46 -6.67 -1.24
N ILE A 164 -1.76 -6.49 -1.07
CA ILE A 164 -2.67 -6.23 -2.21
C ILE A 164 -2.28 -4.99 -3.03
N PRO A 165 -1.97 -3.82 -2.44
CA PRO A 165 -1.43 -2.69 -3.20
C PRO A 165 -0.10 -2.99 -3.89
N GLN A 166 0.74 -3.85 -3.30
CA GLN A 166 2.00 -4.26 -3.93
C GLN A 166 1.77 -5.17 -5.14
N LEU A 167 0.74 -6.04 -5.09
CA LEU A 167 0.34 -6.84 -6.26
C LEU A 167 -0.21 -5.98 -7.39
N TYR A 168 -0.99 -4.95 -7.07
CA TYR A 168 -1.41 -3.93 -8.06
C TYR A 168 -0.20 -3.24 -8.73
N ALA A 169 0.87 -2.96 -7.98
CA ALA A 169 2.10 -2.44 -8.57
C ALA A 169 2.82 -3.51 -9.42
N ALA A 170 2.87 -4.76 -8.97
CA ALA A 170 3.47 -5.86 -9.72
C ALA A 170 2.79 -6.05 -11.09
N GLU A 171 1.45 -6.03 -11.13
CA GLU A 171 0.67 -6.08 -12.37
C GLU A 171 1.03 -4.93 -13.32
N ARG A 172 1.06 -3.70 -12.81
CA ARG A 172 1.43 -2.51 -13.59
C ARG A 172 2.83 -2.55 -14.20
N PHE A 173 3.74 -3.26 -13.55
CA PHE A 173 5.12 -3.44 -14.02
C PHE A 173 5.34 -4.79 -14.70
N ASN A 174 4.25 -5.51 -15.02
CA ASN A 174 4.26 -6.82 -15.68
C ASN A 174 5.10 -7.89 -14.95
N VAL A 175 5.15 -7.84 -13.63
CA VAL A 175 5.79 -8.89 -12.82
C VAL A 175 4.81 -10.05 -12.63
N SER A 176 5.19 -11.22 -13.12
CA SER A 176 4.35 -12.42 -13.07
C SER A 176 4.18 -12.95 -11.64
N LEU A 177 2.95 -13.34 -11.30
CA LEU A 177 2.63 -14.00 -10.02
C LEU A 177 2.57 -15.53 -10.14
N ALA A 178 2.89 -16.11 -11.29
CA ALA A 178 2.74 -17.55 -11.55
C ALA A 178 3.56 -18.45 -10.60
N ALA A 179 4.66 -17.93 -10.04
CA ALA A 179 5.52 -18.65 -9.10
C ALA A 179 5.01 -18.57 -7.63
N TYR A 180 3.92 -17.84 -7.35
CA TYR A 180 3.47 -17.51 -6.00
C TYR A 180 2.03 -17.94 -5.77
N PRO A 181 1.75 -19.25 -5.56
CA PRO A 181 0.39 -19.77 -5.43
C PRO A 181 -0.35 -19.26 -4.17
N ARG A 182 0.34 -19.09 -3.03
CA ARG A 182 -0.28 -18.55 -1.81
C ARG A 182 -0.68 -17.07 -2.01
N ILE A 183 0.20 -16.29 -2.58
CA ILE A 183 -0.08 -14.88 -2.94
C ILE A 183 -1.23 -14.80 -3.93
N SER A 184 -1.26 -15.66 -4.95
CA SER A 184 -2.34 -15.69 -5.96
C SER A 184 -3.70 -16.03 -5.32
N ARG A 185 -3.74 -16.93 -4.35
CA ARG A 185 -4.94 -17.22 -3.55
C ARG A 185 -5.42 -15.98 -2.80
N VAL A 186 -4.52 -15.30 -2.07
CA VAL A 186 -4.85 -14.06 -1.32
C VAL A 186 -5.39 -12.98 -2.27
N ALA A 187 -4.76 -12.80 -3.43
CA ALA A 187 -5.24 -11.88 -4.45
C ALA A 187 -6.66 -12.21 -4.92
N ALA A 188 -6.96 -13.48 -5.17
CA ALA A 188 -8.30 -13.94 -5.60
C ALA A 188 -9.38 -13.67 -4.53
N LEU A 189 -9.07 -13.86 -3.25
CA LEU A 189 -9.96 -13.54 -2.14
C LEU A 189 -10.19 -12.03 -2.02
N ALA A 190 -9.14 -11.23 -2.13
CA ALA A 190 -9.25 -9.78 -2.06
C ALA A 190 -10.13 -9.19 -3.17
N LEU A 191 -10.08 -9.75 -4.38
CA LEU A 191 -10.95 -9.33 -5.50
C LEU A 191 -12.44 -9.52 -5.24
N GLN A 192 -12.82 -10.36 -4.27
CA GLN A 192 -14.21 -10.64 -3.88
C GLN A 192 -14.62 -9.89 -2.60
N HIS A 193 -13.69 -9.35 -1.85
CA HIS A 193 -13.97 -8.71 -0.57
C HIS A 193 -14.35 -7.23 -0.74
N PRO A 194 -15.50 -6.78 -0.18
CA PRO A 194 -16.01 -5.42 -0.39
C PRO A 194 -15.02 -4.29 -0.08
N ALA A 195 -14.25 -4.42 1.01
CA ALA A 195 -13.28 -3.39 1.42
C ALA A 195 -12.16 -3.19 0.37
N PHE A 196 -11.66 -4.26 -0.24
CA PHE A 196 -10.63 -4.16 -1.28
C PHE A 196 -11.21 -3.64 -2.59
N ILE A 197 -12.42 -4.05 -2.94
CA ILE A 197 -13.15 -3.56 -4.13
C ILE A 197 -13.38 -2.04 -4.01
N GLN A 198 -13.90 -1.58 -2.86
CA GLN A 198 -14.15 -0.15 -2.60
C GLN A 198 -12.87 0.68 -2.66
N ALA A 199 -11.78 0.17 -2.07
CA ALA A 199 -10.50 0.84 -2.00
C ALA A 199 -9.70 0.82 -3.31
N HIS A 200 -10.10 -0.01 -4.30
CA HIS A 200 -9.36 -0.24 -5.54
C HIS A 200 -9.12 1.07 -6.31
N PRO A 201 -7.93 1.25 -6.93
CA PRO A 201 -7.60 2.43 -7.72
C PRO A 201 -8.64 2.83 -8.77
N ALA A 202 -9.23 1.87 -9.47
CA ALA A 202 -10.26 2.11 -10.50
C ALA A 202 -11.62 2.60 -9.95
N ARG A 203 -11.80 2.62 -8.62
CA ARG A 203 -13.03 3.09 -7.96
C ARG A 203 -12.87 4.45 -7.31
N GLN A 204 -11.70 5.08 -7.45
CA GLN A 204 -11.44 6.35 -6.79
C GLN A 204 -11.96 7.53 -7.63
N PRO A 205 -12.38 8.63 -6.97
CA PRO A 205 -12.99 9.77 -7.68
C PRO A 205 -12.02 10.49 -8.63
N ASP A 206 -10.73 10.35 -8.42
CA ASP A 206 -9.66 10.94 -9.24
C ASP A 206 -9.11 9.97 -10.32
N THR A 207 -9.76 8.82 -10.52
CA THR A 207 -9.39 7.90 -11.60
C THR A 207 -9.76 8.51 -12.94
N PRO A 208 -8.85 8.57 -13.92
CA PRO A 208 -9.18 9.02 -15.28
C PRO A 208 -10.31 8.16 -15.89
N THR A 209 -11.27 8.83 -16.50
CA THR A 209 -12.36 8.21 -17.28
C THR A 209 -11.84 7.68 -18.61
#